data_4a0e530a5eb0196ec60a8540b67e0605
#
_entry.id   4a0e530a5eb0196ec60a8540b67e0605
#
_cell.length_a   1.000
_cell.length_b   1.000
_cell.length_c   1.000
_cell.angle_alpha   90.00
_cell.angle_beta   90.00
_cell.angle_gamma   90.00
#
_symmetry.space_group_name_H-M   'P 1'
#
loop_
_entity.id
_entity.type
_entity.pdbx_description
1 polymer ?
#
loop_
_entity_poly.entity_id
_entity_poly.type
_entity_poly.pdbx_seq_one_letter_code
_entity_poly.pdbx_strand_id
1 'polypeptide(L)'
;MSSVLFDIQKLEKKYSLGGGFLQQKPRIIRAVNGVDLQIFEGETLGLVGESGCGKSTLARLLMKLEEPDEGIASFRGRNITTLSPEDLKTYRRRVQMIFQDPYSSLNPRKSARSIISEPLTIFRTSNRAGRKEKTLQLMKKVGLSEEQAGRYPHEFSGGQRQRIGIARALALQPELIIADEPVSALDASIQAQILNLLRDLKKDFGLTYLFISHDLNVIHHVSDRIAVMYLGRIVELADKNELYREPLHPYTRMLMAAMPGCVPQRKKREMTVLGEAGDAGETGCSFKSRCIYKIDVCEQHAPDLRLCSGSRLCACHRAEEI
;
A
#
# COMPACT_ATOMS: atom_id res chain seq x y z
N MET A 1 -17.51 7.52 15.28
CA MET A 1 -16.49 7.89 14.31
C MET A 1 -15.23 7.10 14.63
N SER A 2 -14.66 6.37 13.67
CA SER A 2 -13.41 5.61 13.87
C SER A 2 -12.28 6.59 14.15
N SER A 3 -11.36 6.27 15.08
CA SER A 3 -10.22 7.14 15.40
C SER A 3 -9.18 7.09 14.27
N VAL A 4 -8.48 8.21 14.04
CA VAL A 4 -7.37 8.27 13.08
C VAL A 4 -6.19 7.49 13.68
N LEU A 5 -5.76 6.43 13.01
CA LEU A 5 -4.60 5.64 13.39
C LEU A 5 -3.32 6.22 12.79
N PHE A 6 -3.38 6.61 11.52
CA PHE A 6 -2.27 7.21 10.79
C PHE A 6 -2.72 8.50 10.12
N ASP A 7 -1.97 9.58 10.29
CA ASP A 7 -2.20 10.88 9.66
C ASP A 7 -0.95 11.33 8.91
N ILE A 8 -1.10 11.56 7.61
CA ILE A 8 -0.02 11.91 6.70
C ILE A 8 -0.35 13.27 6.11
N GLN A 9 0.59 14.22 6.20
CA GLN A 9 0.41 15.61 5.78
C GLN A 9 1.57 16.06 4.93
N LYS A 10 1.29 16.42 3.68
CA LYS A 10 2.23 16.98 2.69
C LYS A 10 3.53 16.16 2.58
N LEU A 11 3.42 14.81 2.67
CA LEU A 11 4.60 13.94 2.67
C LEU A 11 5.27 13.94 1.30
N GLU A 12 6.59 14.14 1.28
CA GLU A 12 7.39 14.15 0.05
C GLU A 12 8.60 13.20 0.14
N LYS A 13 8.93 12.61 -1.01
CA LYS A 13 10.17 11.85 -1.23
C LYS A 13 10.67 12.05 -2.64
N LYS A 14 11.92 12.48 -2.74
CA LYS A 14 12.61 12.79 -4.00
C LYS A 14 13.81 11.85 -4.16
N TYR A 15 14.03 11.33 -5.35
CA TYR A 15 15.24 10.59 -5.70
C TYR A 15 15.98 11.30 -6.80
N SER A 16 17.31 11.39 -6.71
CA SER A 16 18.18 11.93 -7.74
C SER A 16 18.71 10.78 -8.60
N LEU A 17 18.39 10.78 -9.88
CA LEU A 17 18.92 9.85 -10.86
C LEU A 17 20.00 10.53 -11.70
N GLY A 18 21.19 9.94 -11.75
CA GLY A 18 22.32 10.47 -12.51
C GLY A 18 23.13 11.51 -11.73
N GLY A 19 24.40 11.56 -11.92
CA GLY A 19 25.37 12.40 -11.19
C GLY A 19 26.77 11.83 -11.31
N GLY A 20 27.06 11.13 -12.43
CA GLY A 20 28.43 10.71 -12.77
C GLY A 20 29.23 11.90 -13.30
N PHE A 21 30.57 11.86 -13.15
CA PHE A 21 31.54 12.90 -13.40
C PHE A 21 31.51 13.52 -14.81
N LEU A 22 30.65 13.04 -15.71
CA LEU A 22 30.52 13.42 -17.13
C LEU A 22 29.08 13.64 -17.62
N GLN A 23 28.05 13.67 -16.78
CA GLN A 23 26.67 13.78 -17.24
C GLN A 23 25.92 14.97 -16.66
N GLN A 24 24.99 15.47 -17.51
CA GLN A 24 24.02 16.55 -17.33
C GLN A 24 23.32 16.55 -15.95
N LYS A 25 22.67 17.66 -15.61
CA LYS A 25 21.93 17.88 -14.34
C LYS A 25 21.14 16.64 -13.89
N PRO A 26 21.27 16.25 -12.62
CA PRO A 26 20.57 15.07 -12.11
C PRO A 26 19.06 15.23 -12.31
N ARG A 27 18.42 14.19 -12.84
CA ARG A 27 16.97 14.13 -12.98
C ARG A 27 16.37 13.82 -11.60
N ILE A 28 15.50 14.69 -11.10
CA ILE A 28 14.81 14.49 -9.82
C ILE A 28 13.49 13.78 -10.08
N ILE A 29 13.29 12.61 -9.46
CA ILE A 29 12.03 11.89 -9.45
C ILE A 29 11.36 12.14 -8.10
N ARG A 30 10.15 12.72 -8.12
CA ARG A 30 9.30 12.91 -6.94
C ARG A 30 8.42 11.66 -6.76
N ALA A 31 8.95 10.64 -6.08
CA ALA A 31 8.25 9.37 -5.90
C ALA A 31 7.03 9.49 -4.96
N VAL A 32 7.10 10.39 -3.98
CA VAL A 32 5.96 10.86 -3.16
C VAL A 32 5.99 12.36 -3.22
N ASN A 33 4.87 13.00 -3.55
CA ASN A 33 4.81 14.40 -3.94
C ASN A 33 3.62 15.11 -3.28
N GLY A 34 3.78 15.49 -2.02
CA GLY A 34 2.79 16.21 -1.25
C GLY A 34 1.55 15.34 -0.91
N VAL A 35 1.76 14.12 -0.42
CA VAL A 35 0.67 13.21 -0.09
C VAL A 35 0.02 13.61 1.23
N ASP A 36 -1.31 13.82 1.18
CA ASP A 36 -2.19 13.92 2.34
C ASP A 36 -3.07 12.66 2.39
N LEU A 37 -3.06 11.92 3.51
CA LEU A 37 -3.81 10.67 3.64
C LEU A 37 -4.05 10.33 5.11
N GLN A 38 -5.27 9.86 5.43
CA GLN A 38 -5.60 9.34 6.75
C GLN A 38 -6.02 7.88 6.67
N ILE A 39 -5.51 7.08 7.63
CA ILE A 39 -5.91 5.69 7.83
C ILE A 39 -6.64 5.62 9.17
N PHE A 40 -7.86 5.10 9.17
CA PHE A 40 -8.66 4.96 10.38
C PHE A 40 -8.45 3.58 11.04
N GLU A 41 -8.63 3.54 12.35
CA GLU A 41 -8.49 2.30 13.13
C GLU A 41 -9.53 1.27 12.69
N GLY A 42 -9.07 0.03 12.43
CA GLY A 42 -9.91 -1.08 12.01
C GLY A 42 -10.32 -1.08 10.53
N GLU A 43 -9.95 -0.05 9.74
CA GLU A 43 -10.25 -0.07 8.30
C GLU A 43 -9.22 -0.87 7.48
N THR A 44 -9.58 -1.21 6.27
CA THR A 44 -8.66 -1.55 5.18
C THR A 44 -8.67 -0.42 4.17
N LEU A 45 -7.63 0.39 4.17
CA LEU A 45 -7.41 1.39 3.12
C LEU A 45 -6.66 0.76 1.96
N GLY A 46 -7.30 0.70 0.79
CA GLY A 46 -6.66 0.28 -0.45
C GLY A 46 -5.86 1.42 -1.06
N LEU A 47 -4.64 1.14 -1.51
CA LEU A 47 -3.83 2.08 -2.30
C LEU A 47 -3.54 1.47 -3.66
N VAL A 48 -4.05 2.11 -4.72
CA VAL A 48 -3.97 1.61 -6.09
C VAL A 48 -3.36 2.64 -7.03
N GLY A 49 -2.75 2.17 -8.11
CA GLY A 49 -2.17 2.99 -9.18
C GLY A 49 -1.20 2.18 -10.04
N GLU A 50 -0.78 2.74 -11.18
CA GLU A 50 0.18 2.10 -12.08
C GLU A 50 1.51 1.75 -11.39
N SER A 51 2.25 0.78 -11.96
CA SER A 51 3.59 0.45 -11.46
C SER A 51 4.50 1.67 -11.50
N GLY A 52 5.31 1.87 -10.46
CA GLY A 52 6.21 3.03 -10.36
C GLY A 52 5.55 4.35 -9.92
N CYS A 53 4.24 4.42 -9.62
CA CYS A 53 3.60 5.65 -9.20
C CYS A 53 3.93 6.11 -7.77
N GLY A 54 4.72 5.34 -6.97
CA GLY A 54 5.18 5.74 -5.64
C GLY A 54 4.61 4.96 -4.46
N LYS A 55 3.72 3.97 -4.67
CA LYS A 55 3.04 3.19 -3.61
C LYS A 55 4.01 2.52 -2.64
N SER A 56 4.98 1.76 -3.16
CA SER A 56 5.97 1.07 -2.31
C SER A 56 6.93 2.04 -1.63
N THR A 57 7.21 3.21 -2.24
CA THR A 57 7.96 4.29 -1.57
C THR A 57 7.17 4.82 -0.38
N LEU A 58 5.87 5.12 -0.55
CA LEU A 58 5.01 5.53 0.56
C LEU A 58 5.02 4.47 1.68
N ALA A 59 4.87 3.18 1.33
CA ALA A 59 4.95 2.09 2.31
C ALA A 59 6.27 2.10 3.10
N ARG A 60 7.42 2.30 2.43
CA ARG A 60 8.74 2.35 3.08
C ARG A 60 8.91 3.56 4.01
N LEU A 61 8.38 4.71 3.63
CA LEU A 61 8.34 5.90 4.49
C LEU A 61 7.53 5.63 5.76
N LEU A 62 6.33 5.04 5.61
CA LEU A 62 5.47 4.69 6.75
C LEU A 62 6.09 3.59 7.63
N MET A 63 6.86 2.66 7.07
CA MET A 63 7.63 1.66 7.83
C MET A 63 8.88 2.23 8.50
N LYS A 64 9.22 3.50 8.26
CA LYS A 64 10.49 4.10 8.73
C LYS A 64 11.70 3.29 8.22
N LEU A 65 11.62 2.79 6.99
CA LEU A 65 12.73 2.20 6.25
C LEU A 65 13.49 3.26 5.44
N GLU A 66 12.80 4.35 5.10
CA GLU A 66 13.33 5.53 4.45
C GLU A 66 12.83 6.78 5.17
N GLU A 67 13.58 7.88 5.08
CA GLU A 67 13.20 9.17 5.63
C GLU A 67 12.49 10.00 4.56
N PRO A 68 11.40 10.71 4.89
CA PRO A 68 10.82 11.69 4.00
C PRO A 68 11.74 12.89 3.85
N ASP A 69 11.65 13.60 2.74
CA ASP A 69 12.38 14.85 2.53
C ASP A 69 11.59 16.05 3.10
N GLU A 70 10.25 15.99 3.04
CA GLU A 70 9.35 17.02 3.58
C GLU A 70 8.05 16.37 4.08
N GLY A 71 7.27 17.12 4.88
CA GLY A 71 5.98 16.69 5.41
C GLY A 71 6.06 15.95 6.73
N ILE A 72 4.89 15.54 7.22
CA ILE A 72 4.72 14.90 8.53
C ILE A 72 3.93 13.60 8.33
N ALA A 73 4.35 12.57 9.05
CA ALA A 73 3.58 11.33 9.19
C ALA A 73 3.44 11.02 10.69
N SER A 74 2.20 10.87 11.16
CA SER A 74 1.90 10.66 12.57
C SER A 74 1.15 9.35 12.78
N PHE A 75 1.63 8.52 13.70
CA PHE A 75 0.97 7.30 14.14
C PHE A 75 0.41 7.51 15.55
N ARG A 76 -0.91 7.39 15.72
CA ARG A 76 -1.63 7.72 16.97
C ARG A 76 -1.25 9.12 17.51
N GLY A 77 -1.19 10.10 16.62
CA GLY A 77 -0.85 11.49 16.96
C GLY A 77 0.63 11.74 17.27
N ARG A 78 1.51 10.73 17.23
CA ARG A 78 2.96 10.89 17.39
C ARG A 78 3.64 10.96 16.04
N ASN A 79 4.39 12.02 15.79
CA ASN A 79 5.18 12.14 14.56
C ASN A 79 6.27 11.06 14.50
N ILE A 80 6.22 10.23 13.44
CA ILE A 80 7.17 9.13 13.27
C ILE A 80 8.53 9.59 12.71
N THR A 81 8.62 10.80 12.15
CA THR A 81 9.87 11.29 11.55
C THR A 81 10.91 11.63 12.63
N THR A 82 10.45 11.97 13.85
CA THR A 82 11.27 12.43 14.98
C THR A 82 11.36 11.43 16.14
N LEU A 83 11.05 10.15 15.90
CA LEU A 83 11.08 9.13 16.96
C LEU A 83 12.50 8.89 17.48
N SER A 84 12.63 8.78 18.80
CA SER A 84 13.83 8.26 19.44
C SER A 84 14.05 6.79 19.07
N PRO A 85 15.27 6.23 19.24
CA PRO A 85 15.53 4.80 18.98
C PRO A 85 14.61 3.86 19.78
N GLU A 86 14.23 4.23 20.99
CA GLU A 86 13.32 3.43 21.85
C GLU A 86 11.89 3.53 21.36
N ASP A 87 11.41 4.72 21.00
CA ASP A 87 10.08 4.92 20.40
C ASP A 87 9.99 4.24 19.04
N LEU A 88 11.03 4.28 18.22
CA LEU A 88 11.11 3.58 16.95
C LEU A 88 10.97 2.06 17.12
N LYS A 89 11.59 1.49 18.16
CA LYS A 89 11.41 0.08 18.49
C LYS A 89 9.95 -0.23 18.85
N THR A 90 9.32 0.62 19.66
CA THR A 90 7.90 0.49 20.03
C THR A 90 7.00 0.64 18.80
N TYR A 91 7.26 1.62 17.94
CA TYR A 91 6.57 1.82 16.67
C TYR A 91 6.65 0.58 15.76
N ARG A 92 7.86 0.04 15.55
CA ARG A 92 8.09 -1.17 14.73
C ARG A 92 7.40 -2.43 15.28
N ARG A 93 7.06 -2.47 16.57
CA ARG A 93 6.23 -3.55 17.13
C ARG A 93 4.76 -3.41 16.70
N ARG A 94 4.26 -2.18 16.58
CA ARG A 94 2.84 -1.88 16.31
C ARG A 94 2.52 -1.79 14.82
N VAL A 95 3.51 -1.51 13.98
CA VAL A 95 3.38 -1.43 12.52
C VAL A 95 4.27 -2.48 11.88
N GLN A 96 3.68 -3.37 11.09
CA GLN A 96 4.37 -4.48 10.45
C GLN A 96 4.09 -4.48 8.94
N MET A 97 4.92 -5.19 8.17
CA MET A 97 4.80 -5.24 6.73
C MET A 97 4.74 -6.68 6.21
N ILE A 98 3.86 -6.91 5.24
CA ILE A 98 3.85 -8.08 4.37
C ILE A 98 4.42 -7.63 3.02
N PHE A 99 5.54 -8.23 2.61
CA PHE A 99 6.29 -7.83 1.41
C PHE A 99 5.72 -8.47 0.15
N GLN A 100 5.96 -7.83 -0.99
CA GLN A 100 5.54 -8.23 -2.32
C GLN A 100 6.07 -9.60 -2.74
N ASP A 101 7.37 -9.84 -2.52
CA ASP A 101 8.01 -11.10 -2.88
C ASP A 101 8.28 -11.97 -1.64
N PRO A 102 7.52 -13.06 -1.48
CA PRO A 102 7.73 -13.99 -0.37
C PRO A 102 9.08 -14.74 -0.45
N TYR A 103 9.72 -14.79 -1.62
CA TYR A 103 11.03 -15.43 -1.77
C TYR A 103 12.15 -14.58 -1.16
N SER A 104 12.24 -13.33 -1.56
CA SER A 104 13.30 -12.43 -1.08
C SER A 104 13.09 -11.99 0.36
N SER A 105 11.85 -12.01 0.86
CA SER A 105 11.50 -11.57 2.21
C SER A 105 11.82 -12.59 3.31
N LEU A 106 12.02 -13.87 2.98
CA LEU A 106 12.29 -14.93 3.92
C LEU A 106 13.77 -15.36 3.85
N ASN A 107 14.45 -15.44 4.99
CA ASN A 107 15.82 -15.93 5.03
C ASN A 107 15.86 -17.43 4.67
N PRO A 108 16.47 -17.84 3.54
CA PRO A 108 16.45 -19.22 3.06
C PRO A 108 17.20 -20.22 3.98
N ARG A 109 18.03 -19.70 4.90
CA ARG A 109 18.81 -20.50 5.85
C ARG A 109 18.09 -20.74 7.17
N LYS A 110 16.88 -20.18 7.37
CA LYS A 110 16.08 -20.33 8.58
C LYS A 110 14.86 -21.20 8.31
N SER A 111 14.49 -22.05 9.28
CA SER A 111 13.24 -22.82 9.21
C SER A 111 12.02 -21.92 9.38
N ALA A 112 10.84 -22.36 8.94
CA ALA A 112 9.57 -21.63 9.05
C ALA A 112 9.33 -21.18 10.51
N ARG A 113 9.49 -22.08 11.48
CA ARG A 113 9.40 -21.75 12.91
C ARG A 113 10.38 -20.64 13.31
N SER A 114 11.62 -20.70 12.84
CA SER A 114 12.66 -19.72 13.17
C SER A 114 12.30 -18.35 12.62
N ILE A 115 11.79 -18.29 11.37
CA ILE A 115 11.35 -17.04 10.71
C ILE A 115 10.17 -16.40 11.46
N ILE A 116 9.15 -17.19 11.79
CA ILE A 116 7.95 -16.68 12.48
C ILE A 116 8.29 -16.25 13.91
N SER A 117 9.19 -16.96 14.61
CA SER A 117 9.58 -16.63 15.98
C SER A 117 10.62 -15.51 16.09
N GLU A 118 11.23 -15.08 14.99
CA GLU A 118 12.29 -14.07 15.00
C GLU A 118 11.86 -12.74 15.63
N PRO A 119 10.71 -12.14 15.26
CA PRO A 119 10.22 -10.93 15.92
C PRO A 119 10.03 -11.13 17.43
N LEU A 120 9.47 -12.27 17.86
CA LEU A 120 9.26 -12.58 19.27
C LEU A 120 10.59 -12.65 20.04
N THR A 121 11.66 -13.10 19.37
CA THR A 121 12.99 -13.20 19.95
C THR A 121 13.66 -11.83 20.06
N ILE A 122 13.59 -11.00 18.99
CA ILE A 122 14.16 -9.65 18.96
C ILE A 122 13.52 -8.77 20.04
N PHE A 123 12.20 -8.84 20.17
CA PHE A 123 11.42 -8.04 21.13
C PHE A 123 11.32 -8.69 22.52
N ARG A 124 11.90 -9.86 22.74
CA ARG A 124 11.92 -10.60 24.02
C ARG A 124 10.52 -10.71 24.66
N THR A 125 9.51 -11.05 23.86
CA THR A 125 8.10 -11.02 24.30
C THR A 125 7.75 -12.08 25.34
N SER A 126 8.50 -13.18 25.39
CA SER A 126 8.31 -14.31 26.34
C SER A 126 9.56 -15.18 26.43
N ASN A 127 9.54 -16.18 27.31
CA ASN A 127 10.59 -17.19 27.38
C ASN A 127 10.60 -18.12 26.13
N ARG A 128 11.57 -19.04 26.05
CA ARG A 128 11.73 -19.93 24.89
C ARG A 128 10.49 -20.83 24.65
N ALA A 129 9.91 -21.35 25.71
CA ALA A 129 8.72 -22.21 25.62
C ALA A 129 7.50 -21.43 25.11
N GLY A 130 7.22 -20.25 25.67
CA GLY A 130 6.10 -19.40 25.23
C GLY A 130 6.27 -18.89 23.79
N ARG A 131 7.51 -18.59 23.34
CA ARG A 131 7.76 -18.25 21.92
C ARG A 131 7.46 -19.44 21.00
N LYS A 132 7.85 -20.67 21.41
CA LYS A 132 7.54 -21.89 20.63
C LYS A 132 6.04 -22.08 20.49
N GLU A 133 5.31 -22.02 21.60
CA GLU A 133 3.87 -22.18 21.62
C GLU A 133 3.16 -21.13 20.75
N LYS A 134 3.48 -19.85 20.95
CA LYS A 134 2.89 -18.76 20.13
C LYS A 134 3.18 -18.92 18.65
N THR A 135 4.38 -19.39 18.29
CA THR A 135 4.75 -19.66 16.89
C THR A 135 3.88 -20.75 16.29
N LEU A 136 3.67 -21.86 16.99
CA LEU A 136 2.81 -22.95 16.51
C LEU A 136 1.34 -22.51 16.39
N GLN A 137 0.85 -21.72 17.34
CA GLN A 137 -0.50 -21.12 17.25
C GLN A 137 -0.64 -20.24 16.01
N LEU A 138 0.36 -19.38 15.69
CA LEU A 138 0.36 -18.55 14.49
C LEU A 138 0.43 -19.39 13.23
N MET A 139 1.25 -20.45 13.19
CA MET A 139 1.31 -21.37 12.05
C MET A 139 -0.08 -21.99 11.78
N LYS A 140 -0.75 -22.48 12.81
CA LYS A 140 -2.11 -23.03 12.70
C LYS A 140 -3.10 -21.96 12.19
N LYS A 141 -3.02 -20.72 12.69
CA LYS A 141 -3.90 -19.61 12.26
C LYS A 141 -3.76 -19.29 10.77
N VAL A 142 -2.57 -19.42 10.20
CA VAL A 142 -2.36 -19.20 8.77
C VAL A 142 -2.50 -20.48 7.92
N GLY A 143 -2.94 -21.60 8.52
CA GLY A 143 -3.15 -22.87 7.81
C GLY A 143 -1.87 -23.64 7.47
N LEU A 144 -0.83 -23.52 8.30
CA LEU A 144 0.39 -24.34 8.26
C LEU A 144 0.35 -25.39 9.37
N SER A 145 0.80 -26.62 9.06
CA SER A 145 0.86 -27.70 10.05
C SER A 145 2.12 -27.59 10.93
N GLU A 146 2.06 -28.19 12.13
CA GLU A 146 3.21 -28.24 13.04
C GLU A 146 4.39 -29.02 12.45
N GLU A 147 4.15 -30.04 11.65
CA GLU A 147 5.15 -30.83 10.95
C GLU A 147 6.00 -29.99 9.99
N GLN A 148 5.42 -28.91 9.47
CA GLN A 148 6.09 -28.00 8.55
C GLN A 148 7.02 -27.01 9.29
N ALA A 149 6.99 -26.95 10.63
CA ALA A 149 7.76 -25.98 11.42
C ALA A 149 9.27 -26.07 11.23
N GLY A 150 9.78 -27.28 10.96
CA GLY A 150 11.22 -27.52 10.73
C GLY A 150 11.68 -27.27 9.29
N ARG A 151 10.76 -27.17 8.33
CA ARG A 151 11.09 -27.01 6.90
C ARG A 151 11.64 -25.63 6.57
N TYR A 152 12.42 -25.55 5.50
CA TYR A 152 13.02 -24.32 4.98
C TYR A 152 12.17 -23.70 3.86
N PRO A 153 12.31 -22.40 3.57
CA PRO A 153 11.50 -21.71 2.56
C PRO A 153 11.44 -22.39 1.20
N HIS A 154 12.52 -22.99 0.72
CA HIS A 154 12.57 -23.67 -0.58
C HIS A 154 11.70 -24.96 -0.64
N GLU A 155 11.30 -25.51 0.50
CA GLU A 155 10.44 -26.69 0.61
C GLU A 155 8.92 -26.34 0.61
N PHE A 156 8.58 -25.05 0.48
CA PHE A 156 7.20 -24.54 0.49
C PHE A 156 6.78 -24.00 -0.88
N SER A 157 5.48 -24.14 -1.21
CA SER A 157 4.89 -23.42 -2.35
C SER A 157 4.87 -21.88 -2.11
N GLY A 158 4.67 -21.11 -3.19
CA GLY A 158 4.56 -19.64 -3.10
C GLY A 158 3.51 -19.19 -2.08
N GLY A 159 2.31 -19.77 -2.13
CA GLY A 159 1.25 -19.46 -1.17
C GLY A 159 1.57 -19.85 0.26
N GLN A 160 2.29 -20.96 0.48
CA GLN A 160 2.75 -21.35 1.82
C GLN A 160 3.82 -20.40 2.35
N ARG A 161 4.75 -19.93 1.49
CA ARG A 161 5.74 -18.89 1.88
C ARG A 161 5.05 -17.58 2.25
N GLN A 162 4.01 -17.20 1.50
CA GLN A 162 3.22 -16.02 1.85
C GLN A 162 2.56 -16.17 3.22
N ARG A 163 2.03 -17.35 3.55
CA ARG A 163 1.47 -17.66 4.88
C ARG A 163 2.54 -17.54 6.00
N ILE A 164 3.78 -17.95 5.73
CA ILE A 164 4.91 -17.74 6.68
C ILE A 164 5.17 -16.23 6.88
N GLY A 165 5.19 -15.44 5.81
CA GLY A 165 5.36 -13.98 5.87
C GLY A 165 4.22 -13.30 6.66
N ILE A 166 2.98 -13.71 6.45
CA ILE A 166 1.81 -13.25 7.20
C ILE A 166 1.93 -13.61 8.68
N ALA A 167 2.27 -14.87 9.01
CA ALA A 167 2.45 -15.31 10.39
C ALA A 167 3.57 -14.53 11.11
N ARG A 168 4.67 -14.22 10.41
CA ARG A 168 5.75 -13.38 10.92
C ARG A 168 5.29 -11.97 11.24
N ALA A 169 4.52 -11.34 10.35
CA ALA A 169 3.97 -10.00 10.56
C ALA A 169 3.01 -9.96 11.77
N LEU A 170 2.23 -11.02 11.99
CA LEU A 170 1.30 -11.13 13.11
C LEU A 170 1.97 -11.42 14.47
N ALA A 171 3.23 -11.84 14.48
CA ALA A 171 3.90 -12.33 15.69
C ALA A 171 3.89 -11.33 16.85
N LEU A 172 3.98 -10.04 16.55
CA LEU A 172 3.99 -8.97 17.55
C LEU A 172 2.61 -8.38 17.85
N GLN A 173 1.53 -8.93 17.26
CA GLN A 173 0.17 -8.40 17.37
C GLN A 173 0.11 -6.91 16.99
N PRO A 174 0.43 -6.57 15.74
CA PRO A 174 0.47 -5.19 15.28
C PRO A 174 -0.94 -4.55 15.26
N GLU A 175 -0.97 -3.24 15.24
CA GLU A 175 -2.20 -2.46 15.03
C GLU A 175 -2.42 -2.13 13.55
N LEU A 176 -1.31 -1.95 12.80
CA LEU A 176 -1.32 -1.70 11.36
C LEU A 176 -0.44 -2.73 10.64
N ILE A 177 -0.96 -3.30 9.58
CA ILE A 177 -0.20 -4.09 8.62
C ILE A 177 -0.21 -3.36 7.27
N ILE A 178 0.97 -3.03 6.77
CA ILE A 178 1.16 -2.55 5.40
C ILE A 178 1.40 -3.77 4.52
N ALA A 179 0.44 -4.11 3.66
CA ALA A 179 0.51 -5.23 2.74
C ALA A 179 0.87 -4.71 1.34
N ASP A 180 2.16 -4.79 0.98
CA ASP A 180 2.67 -4.31 -0.31
C ASP A 180 2.60 -5.44 -1.33
N GLU A 181 1.62 -5.38 -2.22
CA GLU A 181 1.32 -6.36 -3.27
C GLU A 181 1.34 -7.83 -2.78
N PRO A 182 0.64 -8.18 -1.69
CA PRO A 182 0.84 -9.46 -0.99
C PRO A 182 0.40 -10.69 -1.77
N VAL A 183 -0.20 -10.52 -2.94
CA VAL A 183 -0.73 -11.62 -3.77
C VAL A 183 -0.29 -11.56 -5.24
N SER A 184 0.49 -10.55 -5.65
CA SER A 184 0.83 -10.30 -7.07
C SER A 184 1.64 -11.43 -7.72
N ALA A 185 2.43 -12.18 -6.95
CA ALA A 185 3.27 -13.28 -7.43
C ALA A 185 2.60 -14.66 -7.33
N LEU A 186 1.29 -14.72 -7.02
CA LEU A 186 0.55 -15.97 -6.81
C LEU A 186 -0.48 -16.21 -7.91
N ASP A 187 -0.81 -17.47 -8.17
CA ASP A 187 -1.92 -17.82 -9.05
C ASP A 187 -3.27 -17.41 -8.46
N ALA A 188 -4.29 -17.22 -9.33
CA ALA A 188 -5.60 -16.67 -8.95
C ALA A 188 -6.31 -17.49 -7.85
N SER A 189 -6.15 -18.81 -7.82
CA SER A 189 -6.75 -19.68 -6.81
C SER A 189 -6.12 -19.44 -5.43
N ILE A 190 -4.81 -19.34 -5.37
CA ILE A 190 -4.06 -19.08 -4.14
C ILE A 190 -4.26 -17.61 -3.68
N GLN A 191 -4.34 -16.66 -4.63
CA GLN A 191 -4.68 -15.27 -4.32
C GLN A 191 -5.98 -15.19 -3.51
N ALA A 192 -7.06 -15.83 -4.00
CA ALA A 192 -8.34 -15.83 -3.30
C ALA A 192 -8.24 -16.41 -1.88
N GLN A 193 -7.46 -17.47 -1.68
CA GLN A 193 -7.24 -18.06 -0.36
C GLN A 193 -6.49 -17.11 0.58
N ILE A 194 -5.45 -16.41 0.09
CA ILE A 194 -4.68 -15.46 0.90
C ILE A 194 -5.53 -14.23 1.25
N LEU A 195 -6.34 -13.72 0.32
CA LEU A 195 -7.24 -12.58 0.58
C LEU A 195 -8.30 -12.93 1.65
N ASN A 196 -8.89 -14.13 1.56
CA ASN A 196 -9.81 -14.62 2.59
C ASN A 196 -9.11 -14.76 3.95
N LEU A 197 -7.90 -15.34 3.97
CA LEU A 197 -7.10 -15.43 5.19
C LEU A 197 -6.84 -14.04 5.82
N LEU A 198 -6.43 -13.04 5.04
CA LEU A 198 -6.16 -11.68 5.54
C LEU A 198 -7.43 -11.03 6.10
N ARG A 199 -8.59 -11.25 5.46
CA ARG A 199 -9.89 -10.77 5.94
C ARG A 199 -10.29 -11.42 7.28
N ASP A 200 -10.07 -12.71 7.43
CA ASP A 200 -10.40 -13.43 8.65
C ASP A 200 -9.46 -13.00 9.80
N LEU A 201 -8.17 -12.84 9.51
CA LEU A 201 -7.19 -12.31 10.45
C LEU A 201 -7.49 -10.87 10.89
N LYS A 202 -8.02 -10.02 9.98
CA LYS A 202 -8.50 -8.67 10.32
C LYS A 202 -9.54 -8.72 11.44
N LYS A 203 -10.52 -9.63 11.32
CA LYS A 203 -11.58 -9.81 12.32
C LYS A 203 -11.05 -10.39 13.63
N ASP A 204 -10.20 -11.43 13.54
CA ASP A 204 -9.69 -12.15 14.69
C ASP A 204 -8.78 -11.27 15.58
N PHE A 205 -8.02 -10.37 14.98
CA PHE A 205 -7.00 -9.55 15.66
C PHE A 205 -7.33 -8.05 15.72
N GLY A 206 -8.46 -7.61 15.14
CA GLY A 206 -8.83 -6.19 15.10
C GLY A 206 -7.86 -5.33 14.29
N LEU A 207 -7.32 -5.87 13.20
CA LEU A 207 -6.23 -5.22 12.44
C LEU A 207 -6.72 -4.07 11.58
N THR A 208 -5.85 -3.08 11.42
CA THR A 208 -5.93 -2.08 10.35
C THR A 208 -5.00 -2.48 9.22
N TYR A 209 -5.42 -2.28 7.97
CA TYR A 209 -4.58 -2.54 6.80
C TYR A 209 -4.39 -1.30 5.94
N LEU A 210 -3.14 -1.07 5.49
CA LEU A 210 -2.86 -0.36 4.25
C LEU A 210 -2.56 -1.42 3.20
N PHE A 211 -3.49 -1.66 2.29
CA PHE A 211 -3.39 -2.70 1.28
C PHE A 211 -3.00 -2.10 -0.07
N ILE A 212 -1.81 -2.39 -0.55
CA ILE A 212 -1.26 -1.87 -1.80
C ILE A 212 -1.38 -2.93 -2.89
N SER A 213 -1.94 -2.56 -4.04
CA SER A 213 -1.99 -3.41 -5.21
C SER A 213 -2.07 -2.56 -6.48
N HIS A 214 -1.66 -3.13 -7.61
CA HIS A 214 -1.95 -2.59 -8.94
C HIS A 214 -3.25 -3.20 -9.52
N ASP A 215 -3.78 -4.28 -8.92
CA ASP A 215 -5.03 -4.91 -9.32
C ASP A 215 -6.23 -4.32 -8.55
N LEU A 216 -7.07 -3.61 -9.28
CA LEU A 216 -8.28 -2.99 -8.76
C LEU A 216 -9.30 -4.03 -8.26
N ASN A 217 -9.39 -5.24 -8.87
CA ASN A 217 -10.32 -6.28 -8.40
C ASN A 217 -9.93 -6.75 -6.99
N VAL A 218 -8.63 -6.94 -6.76
CA VAL A 218 -8.10 -7.28 -5.44
C VAL A 218 -8.46 -6.19 -4.44
N ILE A 219 -8.19 -4.92 -4.78
CA ILE A 219 -8.48 -3.76 -3.92
C ILE A 219 -9.97 -3.65 -3.60
N HIS A 220 -10.85 -3.80 -4.60
CA HIS A 220 -12.30 -3.76 -4.38
C HIS A 220 -12.76 -4.83 -3.38
N HIS A 221 -12.19 -6.02 -3.47
CA HIS A 221 -12.59 -7.15 -2.62
C HIS A 221 -12.21 -6.94 -1.14
N VAL A 222 -11.06 -6.35 -0.86
CA VAL A 222 -10.51 -6.28 0.51
C VAL A 222 -10.69 -4.94 1.21
N SER A 223 -10.88 -3.85 0.47
CA SER A 223 -10.83 -2.49 1.02
C SER A 223 -12.19 -1.99 1.50
N ASP A 224 -12.17 -1.06 2.43
CA ASP A 224 -13.31 -0.25 2.86
C ASP A 224 -13.31 1.09 2.11
N ARG A 225 -12.15 1.76 2.05
CA ARG A 225 -11.89 2.98 1.26
C ARG A 225 -10.72 2.74 0.32
N ILE A 226 -10.66 3.51 -0.76
CA ILE A 226 -9.62 3.38 -1.79
C ILE A 226 -9.01 4.75 -2.08
N ALA A 227 -7.69 4.82 -2.00
CA ALA A 227 -6.87 5.93 -2.46
C ALA A 227 -6.23 5.56 -3.80
N VAL A 228 -6.43 6.39 -4.82
CA VAL A 228 -5.83 6.24 -6.14
C VAL A 228 -4.60 7.15 -6.24
N MET A 229 -3.44 6.56 -6.54
CA MET A 229 -2.17 7.27 -6.61
C MET A 229 -1.65 7.35 -8.04
N TYR A 230 -1.28 8.54 -8.48
CA TYR A 230 -0.69 8.81 -9.79
C TYR A 230 0.53 9.73 -9.66
N LEU A 231 1.68 9.31 -10.17
CA LEU A 231 2.95 10.06 -10.16
C LEU A 231 3.24 10.74 -8.80
N GLY A 232 3.17 9.97 -7.72
CA GLY A 232 3.48 10.42 -6.36
C GLY A 232 2.35 11.16 -5.63
N ARG A 233 1.20 11.40 -6.25
CA ARG A 233 0.07 12.15 -5.67
C ARG A 233 -1.16 11.28 -5.49
N ILE A 234 -1.94 11.52 -4.43
CA ILE A 234 -3.29 10.96 -4.32
C ILE A 234 -4.20 11.82 -5.20
N VAL A 235 -4.82 11.19 -6.19
CA VAL A 235 -5.69 11.89 -7.15
C VAL A 235 -7.18 11.69 -6.85
N GLU A 236 -7.53 10.61 -6.17
CA GLU A 236 -8.89 10.35 -5.70
C GLU A 236 -8.87 9.49 -4.44
N LEU A 237 -9.80 9.75 -3.50
CA LEU A 237 -10.03 8.97 -2.29
C LEU A 237 -11.51 8.91 -2.01
N ALA A 238 -12.07 7.69 -1.90
CA ALA A 238 -13.49 7.48 -1.66
C ALA A 238 -13.77 6.14 -0.99
N ASP A 239 -15.02 5.93 -0.52
CA ASP A 239 -15.57 4.60 -0.26
C ASP A 239 -15.45 3.73 -1.51
N LYS A 240 -15.17 2.46 -1.35
CA LYS A 240 -14.97 1.55 -2.49
C LYS A 240 -16.17 1.50 -3.44
N ASN A 241 -17.39 1.45 -2.91
CA ASN A 241 -18.58 1.33 -3.73
C ASN A 241 -18.87 2.63 -4.51
N GLU A 242 -18.60 3.79 -3.87
CA GLU A 242 -18.72 5.09 -4.53
C GLU A 242 -17.70 5.23 -5.66
N LEU A 243 -16.43 4.88 -5.39
CA LEU A 243 -15.35 4.93 -6.39
C LEU A 243 -15.68 4.07 -7.62
N TYR A 244 -16.18 2.85 -7.40
CA TYR A 244 -16.52 1.93 -8.50
C TYR A 244 -17.79 2.30 -9.25
N ARG A 245 -18.78 2.88 -8.55
CA ARG A 245 -20.03 3.33 -9.19
C ARG A 245 -19.79 4.54 -10.09
N GLU A 246 -19.01 5.49 -9.62
CA GLU A 246 -18.85 6.79 -10.27
C GLU A 246 -17.47 7.41 -9.94
N PRO A 247 -16.40 6.98 -10.60
CA PRO A 247 -15.07 7.57 -10.42
C PRO A 247 -15.07 9.03 -10.90
N LEU A 248 -14.51 9.94 -10.10
CA LEU A 248 -14.47 11.38 -10.41
C LEU A 248 -13.23 11.76 -11.22
N HIS A 249 -12.05 11.20 -10.88
CA HIS A 249 -10.81 11.57 -11.57
C HIS A 249 -10.70 10.84 -12.92
N PRO A 250 -10.32 11.51 -14.02
CA PRO A 250 -10.15 10.88 -15.34
C PRO A 250 -9.17 9.69 -15.33
N TYR A 251 -8.13 9.73 -14.53
CA TYR A 251 -7.21 8.61 -14.35
C TYR A 251 -7.89 7.38 -13.71
N THR A 252 -8.71 7.60 -12.68
CA THR A 252 -9.48 6.51 -12.04
C THR A 252 -10.44 5.87 -13.05
N ARG A 253 -11.13 6.68 -13.84
CA ARG A 253 -11.99 6.19 -14.94
C ARG A 253 -11.22 5.33 -15.93
N MET A 254 -10.03 5.80 -16.32
CA MET A 254 -9.15 5.06 -17.22
C MET A 254 -8.73 3.71 -16.63
N LEU A 255 -8.28 3.69 -15.37
CA LEU A 255 -7.92 2.44 -14.69
C LEU A 255 -9.09 1.45 -14.64
N MET A 256 -10.30 1.94 -14.34
CA MET A 256 -11.50 1.09 -14.29
C MET A 256 -11.94 0.60 -15.67
N ALA A 257 -11.78 1.42 -16.71
CA ALA A 257 -12.10 1.02 -18.08
C ALA A 257 -11.19 -0.11 -18.60
N ALA A 258 -9.97 -0.22 -18.08
CA ALA A 258 -9.05 -1.29 -18.40
C ALA A 258 -9.43 -2.63 -17.75
N MET A 259 -10.32 -2.63 -16.73
CA MET A 259 -10.75 -3.84 -16.03
C MET A 259 -11.74 -4.67 -16.87
N PRO A 260 -11.56 -6.00 -16.95
CA PRO A 260 -12.55 -6.89 -17.54
C PRO A 260 -13.86 -6.86 -16.73
N GLY A 261 -14.99 -6.59 -17.40
CA GLY A 261 -16.34 -6.73 -16.80
C GLY A 261 -16.89 -5.51 -16.06
N CYS A 262 -16.10 -4.47 -15.76
CA CYS A 262 -16.55 -3.32 -14.96
C CYS A 262 -17.23 -2.20 -15.78
N VAL A 263 -17.02 -2.12 -17.09
CA VAL A 263 -17.61 -1.08 -17.95
C VAL A 263 -18.25 -1.70 -19.19
N PRO A 264 -19.50 -1.33 -19.56
CA PRO A 264 -20.10 -1.74 -20.83
C PRO A 264 -19.19 -1.37 -22.01
N GLN A 265 -19.05 -2.28 -22.99
CA GLN A 265 -18.15 -2.12 -24.14
C GLN A 265 -18.34 -0.80 -24.91
N ARG A 266 -19.54 -0.20 -24.87
CA ARG A 266 -19.85 1.08 -25.54
C ARG A 266 -19.12 2.29 -24.91
N LYS A 267 -18.86 2.27 -23.58
CA LYS A 267 -18.10 3.33 -22.88
C LYS A 267 -16.58 3.15 -22.96
N LYS A 268 -16.08 1.95 -23.28
CA LYS A 268 -14.64 1.70 -23.48
C LYS A 268 -14.03 2.46 -24.66
N ARG A 269 -14.78 2.73 -25.70
CA ARG A 269 -14.31 3.43 -26.92
C ARG A 269 -14.01 4.93 -26.71
N GLU A 270 -14.65 5.56 -25.73
CA GLU A 270 -14.48 7.01 -25.45
C GLU A 270 -13.25 7.31 -24.57
N MET A 271 -12.59 6.27 -24.01
CA MET A 271 -11.48 6.41 -23.08
C MET A 271 -10.14 6.01 -23.72
N THR A 272 -9.91 6.38 -24.97
CA THR A 272 -8.61 6.14 -25.65
C THR A 272 -7.52 6.95 -24.96
N VAL A 273 -6.59 6.25 -24.35
CA VAL A 273 -5.46 6.84 -23.62
C VAL A 273 -4.51 7.52 -24.60
N LEU A 274 -4.27 8.79 -24.44
CA LEU A 274 -3.25 9.52 -25.17
C LEU A 274 -1.90 9.33 -24.46
N GLY A 275 -1.04 8.46 -25.00
CA GLY A 275 0.37 8.35 -24.61
C GLY A 275 0.69 7.52 -23.35
N GLU A 276 1.99 7.27 -23.16
CA GLU A 276 2.56 6.63 -21.97
C GLU A 276 2.57 7.59 -20.76
N ALA A 277 2.77 7.04 -19.54
CA ALA A 277 2.95 7.84 -18.34
C ALA A 277 4.23 8.70 -18.51
N GLY A 278 4.03 9.95 -18.92
CA GLY A 278 5.12 10.93 -19.05
C GLY A 278 5.62 11.37 -17.67
N ASP A 279 6.74 12.09 -17.65
CA ASP A 279 7.19 12.78 -16.44
C ASP A 279 6.10 13.72 -15.94
N ALA A 280 5.88 13.71 -14.63
CA ALA A 280 5.10 14.77 -14.00
C ALA A 280 5.83 16.09 -14.33
N GLY A 281 5.28 16.88 -15.24
CA GLY A 281 5.83 18.20 -15.54
C GLY A 281 5.97 19.00 -14.24
N GLU A 282 6.93 19.91 -14.17
CA GLU A 282 7.16 20.71 -12.96
C GLU A 282 5.94 21.56 -12.56
N THR A 283 5.04 21.83 -13.50
CA THR A 283 3.85 22.68 -13.31
C THR A 283 2.57 22.00 -13.79
N GLY A 284 1.45 22.37 -13.20
CA GLY A 284 0.10 21.94 -13.61
C GLY A 284 -0.29 20.53 -13.15
N CYS A 285 -1.41 20.06 -13.69
CA CYS A 285 -1.97 18.75 -13.39
C CYS A 285 -1.02 17.62 -13.88
N SER A 286 -0.68 16.69 -13.00
CA SER A 286 0.22 15.57 -13.36
C SER A 286 -0.37 14.65 -14.44
N PHE A 287 -1.70 14.59 -14.58
CA PHE A 287 -2.39 13.77 -15.58
C PHE A 287 -2.69 14.53 -16.91
N LYS A 288 -2.34 15.80 -17.05
CA LYS A 288 -2.71 16.67 -18.19
C LYS A 288 -2.35 16.12 -19.57
N SER A 289 -1.23 15.42 -19.70
CA SER A 289 -0.75 14.86 -20.98
C SER A 289 -1.61 13.69 -21.50
N ARG A 290 -2.31 13.00 -20.60
CA ARG A 290 -3.15 11.84 -20.91
C ARG A 290 -4.66 12.14 -20.77
N CYS A 291 -5.02 13.35 -20.31
CA CYS A 291 -6.38 13.71 -19.95
C CYS A 291 -7.16 14.21 -21.17
N ILE A 292 -8.22 13.51 -21.55
CA ILE A 292 -9.13 13.93 -22.63
C ILE A 292 -10.06 15.10 -22.21
N TYR A 293 -10.15 15.38 -20.90
CA TYR A 293 -10.95 16.46 -20.32
C TYR A 293 -10.11 17.68 -19.94
N LYS A 294 -8.86 17.76 -20.45
CA LYS A 294 -7.93 18.85 -20.13
C LYS A 294 -8.50 20.22 -20.53
N ILE A 295 -8.27 21.21 -19.64
CA ILE A 295 -8.56 22.64 -19.86
C ILE A 295 -7.31 23.45 -19.53
N ASP A 296 -7.29 24.74 -19.91
CA ASP A 296 -6.09 25.59 -19.83
C ASP A 296 -5.50 25.68 -18.41
N VAL A 297 -6.32 25.73 -17.39
CA VAL A 297 -5.85 25.75 -15.99
C VAL A 297 -5.03 24.51 -15.62
N CYS A 298 -5.27 23.37 -16.27
CA CYS A 298 -4.52 22.14 -16.03
C CYS A 298 -3.04 22.25 -16.46
N GLU A 299 -2.70 23.17 -17.35
CA GLU A 299 -1.30 23.40 -17.77
C GLU A 299 -0.50 24.15 -16.70
N GLN A 300 -1.14 25.03 -15.96
CA GLN A 300 -0.48 25.98 -15.08
C GLN A 300 -0.58 25.59 -13.60
N HIS A 301 -1.72 25.05 -13.17
CA HIS A 301 -2.01 24.78 -11.77
C HIS A 301 -2.31 23.30 -11.52
N ALA A 302 -1.59 22.69 -10.57
CA ALA A 302 -1.91 21.35 -10.07
C ALA A 302 -3.16 21.44 -9.19
N PRO A 303 -4.19 20.60 -9.43
CA PRO A 303 -5.37 20.59 -8.57
C PRO A 303 -5.04 20.03 -7.18
N ASP A 304 -5.56 20.66 -6.14
CA ASP A 304 -5.50 20.14 -4.79
C ASP A 304 -6.49 19.00 -4.58
N LEU A 305 -6.15 18.05 -3.68
CA LEU A 305 -7.08 17.01 -3.24
C LEU A 305 -8.16 17.66 -2.36
N ARG A 306 -9.34 17.88 -2.92
CA ARG A 306 -10.43 18.60 -2.26
C ARG A 306 -11.70 17.74 -2.14
N LEU A 307 -12.53 18.06 -1.18
CA LEU A 307 -13.85 17.45 -1.04
C LEU A 307 -14.74 17.89 -2.22
N CYS A 308 -15.27 16.89 -2.95
CA CYS A 308 -16.13 17.12 -4.11
C CYS A 308 -17.60 16.75 -3.84
N SER A 309 -17.87 15.57 -3.27
CA SER A 309 -19.23 15.09 -3.00
C SER A 309 -19.21 14.09 -1.84
N GLY A 310 -20.08 14.28 -0.84
CA GLY A 310 -20.13 13.42 0.34
C GLY A 310 -18.81 13.35 1.07
N SER A 311 -18.20 12.16 1.13
CA SER A 311 -16.85 11.91 1.71
C SER A 311 -15.74 11.77 0.66
N ARG A 312 -16.03 12.05 -0.61
CA ARG A 312 -15.14 11.81 -1.75
C ARG A 312 -14.16 12.97 -1.94
N LEU A 313 -12.88 12.68 -1.96
CA LEU A 313 -11.83 13.64 -2.27
C LEU A 313 -11.31 13.41 -3.70
N CYS A 314 -11.14 14.48 -4.48
CA CYS A 314 -10.64 14.40 -5.85
C CYS A 314 -9.70 15.57 -6.17
N ALA A 315 -8.57 15.28 -6.82
CA ALA A 315 -7.61 16.26 -7.30
C ALA A 315 -7.82 16.50 -8.82
N CYS A 316 -8.99 17.05 -9.17
CA CYS A 316 -9.33 17.40 -10.54
C CYS A 316 -10.08 18.75 -10.58
N HIS A 317 -9.70 19.65 -11.53
CA HIS A 317 -10.39 20.93 -11.69
C HIS A 317 -11.85 20.74 -12.16
N ARG A 318 -12.15 19.63 -12.85
CA ARG A 318 -13.47 19.31 -13.42
C ARG A 318 -14.19 18.14 -12.76
N ALA A 319 -13.83 17.79 -11.52
CA ALA A 319 -14.38 16.61 -10.84
C ALA A 319 -15.91 16.55 -10.77
N GLU A 320 -16.57 17.71 -10.78
CA GLU A 320 -18.04 17.84 -10.67
C GLU A 320 -18.75 18.00 -12.01
N GLU A 321 -17.98 18.12 -13.12
CA GLU A 321 -18.54 18.38 -14.47
C GLU A 321 -18.48 17.15 -15.37
N ILE A 322 -17.68 16.13 -15.04
CA ILE A 322 -17.37 14.97 -15.91
C ILE A 322 -17.84 13.66 -15.33
#